data_2071911e1b6a76f9a09bebc7ef2d5766
#
_entry.id   2071911e1b6a76f9a09bebc7ef2d5766
#
_cell.length_a   1.000
_cell.length_b   1.000
_cell.length_c   1.000
_cell.angle_alpha   90.00
_cell.angle_beta   90.00
_cell.angle_gamma   90.00
#
_symmetry.space_group_name_H-M   'P 1'
#
loop_
_entity.id
_entity.type
_entity.pdbx_description
1 polymer ?
#
loop_
_entity_poly.entity_id
_entity_poly.type
_entity_poly.pdbx_seq_one_letter_code
_entity_poly.pdbx_strand_id
1 'polypeptide(L)'
;MNNKIEMKMKKNQLTMLVLFVTMLGFTACSDDDKVSISTVGITTTVDTTIEGLQLTGGTYTFENVNTSVKTDITYPAQSIELADGLYNVTFIGKGTYSQNGTPVEVDVQGVQQNVAVSGGSYKLELKVHVLNTGDPDFVIAEIFIPGTYNEAGKQYNGDQYIRIYNNSVSYTHLRAHET
;
A
#
# COMPACT_ATOMS: atom_id res chain seq x y z
N MET A 1 19.46 -54.77 -55.86
CA MET A 1 20.33 -54.24 -54.76
C MET A 1 20.15 -52.76 -54.52
N ASN A 2 19.47 -51.97 -55.36
CA ASN A 2 19.30 -50.54 -55.27
C ASN A 2 18.18 -50.07 -54.32
N ASN A 3 17.10 -50.84 -54.14
CA ASN A 3 15.97 -50.39 -53.26
C ASN A 3 16.26 -50.34 -51.79
N LYS A 4 17.27 -51.08 -51.30
CA LYS A 4 17.63 -51.06 -49.87
C LYS A 4 18.45 -49.84 -49.46
N ILE A 5 19.21 -49.29 -50.40
CA ILE A 5 20.04 -48.07 -50.17
C ILE A 5 19.15 -46.86 -50.25
N GLU A 6 18.18 -46.76 -51.16
CA GLU A 6 17.24 -45.62 -51.23
C GLU A 6 16.34 -45.52 -50.02
N MET A 7 15.88 -46.64 -49.44
CA MET A 7 15.07 -46.67 -48.25
C MET A 7 15.87 -46.23 -47.03
N LYS A 8 17.18 -46.52 -46.98
CA LYS A 8 18.06 -46.06 -45.88
C LYS A 8 18.37 -44.57 -45.93
N MET A 9 18.50 -44.01 -47.15
CA MET A 9 18.68 -42.57 -47.34
C MET A 9 17.43 -41.77 -46.97
N LYS A 10 16.23 -42.23 -47.38
CA LYS A 10 14.96 -41.59 -47.02
C LYS A 10 14.72 -41.60 -45.50
N LYS A 11 15.07 -42.69 -44.80
CA LYS A 11 14.95 -42.81 -43.36
C LYS A 11 15.87 -41.86 -42.62
N ASN A 12 17.11 -41.70 -43.09
CA ASN A 12 18.08 -40.77 -42.49
C ASN A 12 17.69 -39.30 -42.76
N GLN A 13 17.16 -38.98 -43.97
CA GLN A 13 16.64 -37.63 -44.25
C GLN A 13 15.42 -37.29 -43.40
N LEU A 14 14.52 -38.26 -43.19
CA LEU A 14 13.35 -38.05 -42.33
C LEU A 14 13.76 -37.86 -40.88
N THR A 15 14.75 -38.63 -40.37
CA THR A 15 15.25 -38.49 -39.01
C THR A 15 15.97 -37.17 -38.82
N MET A 16 16.72 -36.69 -39.83
CA MET A 16 17.38 -35.38 -39.77
C MET A 16 16.38 -34.22 -39.84
N LEU A 17 15.29 -34.35 -40.61
CA LEU A 17 14.22 -33.37 -40.67
C LEU A 17 13.46 -33.27 -39.34
N VAL A 18 13.17 -34.41 -38.68
CA VAL A 18 12.54 -34.44 -37.36
C VAL A 18 13.44 -33.83 -36.30
N LEU A 19 14.76 -34.08 -36.35
CA LEU A 19 15.72 -33.48 -35.42
C LEU A 19 15.84 -31.98 -35.61
N PHE A 20 15.74 -31.48 -36.85
CA PHE A 20 15.80 -30.04 -37.15
C PHE A 20 14.53 -29.30 -36.72
N VAL A 21 13.37 -29.94 -36.85
CA VAL A 21 12.09 -29.35 -36.37
C VAL A 21 12.02 -29.32 -34.84
N THR A 22 12.60 -30.28 -34.14
CA THR A 22 12.66 -30.26 -32.66
C THR A 22 13.65 -29.22 -32.13
N MET A 23 14.68 -28.84 -32.89
CA MET A 23 15.60 -27.75 -32.50
C MET A 23 15.01 -26.36 -32.69
N LEU A 24 14.00 -26.16 -33.56
CA LEU A 24 13.34 -24.88 -33.78
C LEU A 24 12.25 -24.59 -32.75
N GLY A 25 11.90 -25.56 -31.90
CA GLY A 25 10.86 -25.43 -30.88
C GLY A 25 11.35 -24.87 -29.53
N PHE A 26 12.63 -24.62 -29.35
CA PHE A 26 13.21 -24.08 -28.08
C PHE A 26 13.78 -22.67 -28.21
N THR A 27 13.32 -21.87 -29.16
CA THR A 27 13.33 -20.43 -28.96
C THR A 27 12.17 -20.10 -27.99
N ALA A 28 12.21 -20.69 -26.78
CA ALA A 28 11.43 -20.20 -25.68
C ALA A 28 11.78 -18.73 -25.53
N CYS A 29 10.78 -17.89 -25.58
CA CYS A 29 10.82 -16.53 -25.11
C CYS A 29 11.57 -16.49 -23.79
N SER A 30 12.84 -16.11 -23.84
CA SER A 30 13.41 -15.36 -22.73
C SER A 30 12.96 -13.91 -22.98
N ASP A 31 11.65 -13.64 -22.75
CA ASP A 31 11.29 -12.35 -22.25
C ASP A 31 12.02 -12.27 -20.91
N ASP A 32 13.26 -11.80 -20.96
CA ASP A 32 13.84 -11.11 -19.83
C ASP A 32 12.87 -9.96 -19.56
N ASP A 33 11.87 -10.21 -18.70
CA ASP A 33 11.07 -9.19 -18.06
C ASP A 33 12.06 -8.34 -17.28
N LYS A 34 12.72 -7.40 -17.99
CA LYS A 34 13.58 -6.40 -17.38
C LYS A 34 12.66 -5.58 -16.50
N VAL A 35 12.67 -5.88 -15.21
CA VAL A 35 11.99 -5.08 -14.22
C VAL A 35 12.55 -3.66 -14.34
N SER A 36 11.75 -2.73 -14.85
CA SER A 36 12.07 -1.33 -14.85
C SER A 36 12.18 -0.83 -13.43
N ILE A 37 13.25 -0.10 -13.12
CA ILE A 37 13.48 0.49 -11.80
C ILE A 37 13.39 2.00 -11.94
N SER A 38 12.64 2.61 -11.03
CA SER A 38 12.51 4.07 -10.93
C SER A 38 13.04 4.59 -9.61
N THR A 39 13.68 5.76 -9.65
CA THR A 39 14.09 6.49 -8.45
C THR A 39 12.92 7.34 -7.95
N VAL A 40 12.46 7.08 -6.74
CA VAL A 40 11.40 7.86 -6.07
C VAL A 40 12.06 8.89 -5.15
N GLY A 41 12.00 10.17 -5.51
CA GLY A 41 12.38 11.27 -4.63
C GLY A 41 11.29 11.52 -3.59
N ILE A 42 11.65 11.63 -2.31
CA ILE A 42 10.71 11.74 -1.19
C ILE A 42 10.76 13.15 -0.60
N THR A 43 9.63 13.81 -0.54
CA THR A 43 9.42 15.07 0.18
C THR A 43 8.32 14.86 1.20
N THR A 44 8.63 15.12 2.48
CA THR A 44 7.65 14.97 3.57
C THR A 44 7.29 16.34 4.11
N THR A 45 6.01 16.64 4.17
CA THR A 45 5.45 17.86 4.73
C THR A 45 4.54 17.54 5.91
N VAL A 46 4.66 18.31 6.98
CA VAL A 46 3.80 18.14 8.16
C VAL A 46 2.58 19.05 8.01
N ASP A 47 1.41 18.41 7.96
CA ASP A 47 0.12 19.11 7.93
C ASP A 47 -0.45 19.14 9.34
N THR A 48 -0.17 20.23 10.05
CA THR A 48 -0.54 20.40 11.45
C THR A 48 -0.77 21.87 11.79
N THR A 49 -1.60 22.10 12.81
CA THR A 49 -1.75 23.41 13.47
C THR A 49 -0.71 23.65 14.57
N ILE A 50 0.14 22.65 14.86
CA ILE A 50 1.19 22.76 15.87
C ILE A 50 2.38 23.51 15.27
N GLU A 51 2.61 24.73 15.76
CA GLU A 51 3.72 25.56 15.31
C GLU A 51 5.07 24.98 15.74
N GLY A 52 6.03 24.96 14.81
CA GLY A 52 7.40 24.52 15.10
C GLY A 52 7.59 23.01 15.23
N LEU A 53 6.59 22.19 14.85
CA LEU A 53 6.75 20.75 14.84
C LEU A 53 7.80 20.31 13.82
N GLN A 54 8.77 19.51 14.28
CA GLN A 54 9.81 18.91 13.46
C GLN A 54 9.80 17.39 13.58
N LEU A 55 9.94 16.70 12.45
CA LEU A 55 10.09 15.24 12.45
C LEU A 55 11.47 14.85 13.02
N THR A 56 11.47 13.89 13.92
CA THR A 56 12.68 13.41 14.61
C THR A 56 13.08 12.01 14.18
N GLY A 57 12.17 11.22 13.63
CA GLY A 57 12.42 9.87 13.16
C GLY A 57 11.18 9.23 12.57
N GLY A 58 11.36 8.07 11.94
CA GLY A 58 10.26 7.30 11.38
C GLY A 58 10.69 6.34 10.29
N THR A 59 9.71 5.65 9.71
CA THR A 59 9.91 4.68 8.64
C THR A 59 8.86 4.89 7.56
N TYR A 60 9.32 4.93 6.32
CA TYR A 60 8.47 4.82 5.14
C TYR A 60 8.37 3.35 4.76
N THR A 61 7.16 2.88 4.55
CA THR A 61 6.86 1.55 4.02
C THR A 61 6.20 1.71 2.66
N PHE A 62 6.82 1.16 1.63
CA PHE A 62 6.29 1.08 0.27
C PHE A 62 5.79 -0.34 0.03
N GLU A 63 4.48 -0.53 -0.03
CA GLU A 63 3.85 -1.82 -0.31
C GLU A 63 3.37 -1.86 -1.76
N ASN A 64 3.93 -2.76 -2.57
CA ASN A 64 3.46 -2.96 -3.93
C ASN A 64 2.06 -3.60 -3.91
N VAL A 65 1.09 -2.93 -4.54
CA VAL A 65 -0.33 -3.32 -4.51
C VAL A 65 -0.56 -4.70 -5.14
N ASN A 66 0.22 -5.05 -6.17
CA ASN A 66 0.02 -6.29 -6.92
C ASN A 66 0.71 -7.50 -6.27
N THR A 67 1.89 -7.29 -5.67
CA THR A 67 2.71 -8.37 -5.11
C THR A 67 2.69 -8.44 -3.60
N SER A 68 2.18 -7.39 -2.92
CA SER A 68 2.23 -7.21 -1.45
C SER A 68 3.65 -7.18 -0.88
N VAL A 69 4.66 -7.02 -1.73
CA VAL A 69 6.06 -6.87 -1.29
C VAL A 69 6.23 -5.50 -0.66
N LYS A 70 6.84 -5.47 0.53
CA LYS A 70 7.13 -4.26 1.28
C LYS A 70 8.59 -3.91 1.22
N THR A 71 8.88 -2.62 1.06
CA THR A 71 10.23 -2.06 1.14
C THR A 71 10.20 -0.91 2.14
N ASP A 72 11.05 -0.99 3.15
CA ASP A 72 11.14 0.01 4.21
C ASP A 72 12.38 0.87 4.06
N ILE A 73 12.25 2.16 4.36
CA ILE A 73 13.37 3.09 4.44
C ILE A 73 13.20 4.05 5.63
N THR A 74 14.28 4.27 6.36
CA THR A 74 14.27 5.09 7.58
C THR A 74 14.37 6.58 7.25
N TYR A 75 13.59 7.41 7.94
CA TYR A 75 13.71 8.88 7.91
C TYR A 75 14.98 9.34 8.65
N PRO A 76 15.70 10.36 8.14
CA PRO A 76 15.44 11.08 6.91
C PRO A 76 15.92 10.33 5.66
N ALA A 77 15.06 10.25 4.66
CA ALA A 77 15.41 9.69 3.36
C ALA A 77 15.04 10.68 2.25
N GLN A 78 15.92 10.85 1.27
CA GLN A 78 15.69 11.73 0.13
C GLN A 78 15.17 10.98 -1.09
N SER A 79 15.51 9.70 -1.22
CA SER A 79 15.08 8.87 -2.35
C SER A 79 15.19 7.38 -2.04
N ILE A 80 14.46 6.59 -2.84
CA ILE A 80 14.49 5.13 -2.86
C ILE A 80 14.38 4.63 -4.30
N GLU A 81 15.00 3.49 -4.63
CA GLU A 81 14.82 2.80 -5.90
C GLU A 81 13.76 1.72 -5.75
N LEU A 82 12.75 1.75 -6.61
CA LEU A 82 11.65 0.80 -6.63
C LEU A 82 11.41 0.28 -8.04
N ALA A 83 10.95 -0.97 -8.14
CA ALA A 83 10.43 -1.48 -9.40
C ALA A 83 9.22 -0.64 -9.85
N ASP A 84 9.06 -0.46 -11.17
CA ASP A 84 7.87 0.21 -11.69
C ASP A 84 6.62 -0.55 -11.25
N GLY A 85 5.60 0.18 -10.78
CA GLY A 85 4.40 -0.43 -10.24
C GLY A 85 3.50 0.53 -9.47
N LEU A 86 2.46 -0.04 -8.88
CA LEU A 86 1.51 0.69 -8.03
C LEU A 86 1.82 0.40 -6.56
N TYR A 87 1.94 1.45 -5.75
CA TYR A 87 2.35 1.35 -4.35
C TYR A 87 1.37 2.03 -3.41
N ASN A 88 1.17 1.43 -2.24
CA ASN A 88 0.65 2.11 -1.07
C ASN A 88 1.84 2.53 -0.21
N VAL A 89 1.90 3.82 0.11
CA VAL A 89 3.00 4.39 0.90
C VAL A 89 2.46 4.80 2.26
N THR A 90 3.13 4.34 3.31
CA THR A 90 2.83 4.69 4.70
C THR A 90 4.08 5.24 5.35
N PHE A 91 3.95 6.30 6.11
CA PHE A 91 4.97 6.81 7.03
C PHE A 91 4.44 6.72 8.45
N ILE A 92 5.22 6.15 9.34
CA ILE A 92 4.97 6.16 10.78
C ILE A 92 6.23 6.68 11.45
N GLY A 93 6.07 7.70 12.29
CA GLY A 93 7.22 8.34 12.89
C GLY A 93 6.87 9.18 14.10
N LYS A 94 7.86 9.95 14.51
CA LYS A 94 7.80 10.87 15.65
C LYS A 94 8.21 12.27 15.24
N GLY A 95 7.64 13.24 15.94
CA GLY A 95 8.02 14.63 15.83
C GLY A 95 8.13 15.27 17.22
N THR A 96 8.79 16.41 17.31
CA THR A 96 8.88 17.20 18.53
C THR A 96 8.56 18.66 18.24
N TYR A 97 7.91 19.30 19.20
CA TYR A 97 7.67 20.74 19.20
C TYR A 97 7.89 21.30 20.60
N SER A 98 8.02 22.62 20.70
CA SER A 98 8.18 23.28 21.99
C SER A 98 6.84 23.81 22.51
N GLN A 99 6.44 23.36 23.69
CA GLN A 99 5.28 23.89 24.41
C GLN A 99 5.73 24.58 25.69
N ASN A 100 5.59 25.89 25.73
CA ASN A 100 6.04 26.73 26.88
C ASN A 100 7.54 26.49 27.24
N GLY A 101 8.39 26.29 26.22
CA GLY A 101 9.82 26.06 26.43
C GLY A 101 10.18 24.59 26.74
N THR A 102 9.20 23.70 26.85
CA THR A 102 9.43 22.25 27.09
C THR A 102 9.22 21.46 25.80
N PRO A 103 10.16 20.59 25.41
CA PRO A 103 9.98 19.73 24.24
C PRO A 103 8.87 18.68 24.50
N VAL A 104 7.93 18.61 23.57
CA VAL A 104 6.85 17.60 23.58
C VAL A 104 7.00 16.72 22.36
N GLU A 105 7.01 15.41 22.59
CA GLU A 105 7.05 14.40 21.53
C GLU A 105 5.62 14.02 21.11
N VAL A 106 5.41 13.83 19.81
CA VAL A 106 4.15 13.38 19.23
C VAL A 106 4.41 12.30 18.18
N ASP A 107 3.46 11.40 18.05
CA ASP A 107 3.44 10.44 16.94
C ASP A 107 2.83 11.08 15.70
N VAL A 108 3.38 10.73 14.53
CA VAL A 108 2.92 11.23 13.25
C VAL A 108 2.72 10.09 12.26
N GLN A 109 1.75 10.24 11.38
CA GLN A 109 1.45 9.28 10.33
C GLN A 109 1.15 10.00 9.02
N GLY A 110 1.60 9.40 7.91
CA GLY A 110 1.22 9.78 6.56
C GLY A 110 0.84 8.55 5.76
N VAL A 111 -0.17 8.67 4.91
CA VAL A 111 -0.60 7.58 4.02
C VAL A 111 -0.92 8.16 2.65
N GLN A 112 -0.39 7.52 1.61
CA GLN A 112 -0.76 7.80 0.23
C GLN A 112 -0.96 6.49 -0.52
N GLN A 113 -2.16 6.29 -1.02
CA GLN A 113 -2.52 5.05 -1.72
C GLN A 113 -2.41 5.22 -3.23
N ASN A 114 -2.21 4.08 -3.92
CA ASN A 114 -2.21 3.99 -5.37
C ASN A 114 -1.19 4.93 -6.06
N VAL A 115 0.00 5.05 -5.49
CA VAL A 115 1.11 5.80 -6.08
C VAL A 115 1.66 5.02 -7.26
N ALA A 116 1.50 5.56 -8.47
CA ALA A 116 2.03 4.94 -9.69
C ALA A 116 3.49 5.37 -9.90
N VAL A 117 4.42 4.44 -9.69
CA VAL A 117 5.87 4.64 -9.91
C VAL A 117 6.23 4.11 -11.27
N SER A 118 6.73 4.97 -12.17
CA SER A 118 7.16 4.59 -13.51
C SER A 118 7.99 5.68 -14.18
N GLY A 119 8.66 5.32 -15.28
CA GLY A 119 9.36 6.29 -16.12
C GLY A 119 10.72 6.74 -15.61
N GLY A 120 11.35 5.96 -14.73
CA GLY A 120 12.73 6.17 -14.24
C GLY A 120 12.86 7.19 -13.12
N SER A 121 11.90 8.10 -12.92
CA SER A 121 11.94 9.13 -11.86
C SER A 121 10.53 9.53 -11.45
N TYR A 122 10.26 9.53 -10.15
CA TYR A 122 8.99 9.96 -9.56
C TYR A 122 9.24 10.86 -8.34
N LYS A 123 8.39 11.88 -8.13
CA LYS A 123 8.41 12.70 -6.90
C LYS A 123 7.23 12.36 -6.03
N LEU A 124 7.51 11.84 -4.85
CA LEU A 124 6.53 11.58 -3.81
C LEU A 124 6.47 12.78 -2.86
N GLU A 125 5.31 13.42 -2.76
CA GLU A 125 5.03 14.44 -1.76
C GLU A 125 4.07 13.84 -0.73
N LEU A 126 4.63 13.40 0.40
CA LEU A 126 3.85 12.77 1.46
C LEU A 126 3.50 13.77 2.55
N LYS A 127 2.21 13.96 2.79
CA LYS A 127 1.71 14.74 3.92
C LYS A 127 1.58 13.85 5.14
N VAL A 128 2.14 14.28 6.26
CA VAL A 128 2.02 13.60 7.55
C VAL A 128 1.21 14.45 8.52
N HIS A 129 0.38 13.79 9.30
CA HIS A 129 -0.47 14.38 10.31
C HIS A 129 -0.04 13.90 11.68
N VAL A 130 -0.21 14.75 12.69
CA VAL A 130 -0.03 14.34 14.07
C VAL A 130 -1.14 13.37 14.45
N LEU A 131 -0.76 12.21 14.96
CA LEU A 131 -1.69 11.33 15.61
C LEU A 131 -2.02 11.94 16.97
N ASN A 132 -3.27 12.28 17.18
CA ASN A 132 -3.71 12.69 18.51
C ASN A 132 -3.52 11.50 19.45
N THR A 133 -2.44 11.54 20.24
CA THR A 133 -2.17 10.59 21.32
C THR A 133 -2.94 10.94 22.58
N GLY A 134 -3.69 12.06 22.56
CA GLY A 134 -4.71 12.33 23.56
C GLY A 134 -5.86 11.32 23.43
N ASP A 135 -6.51 11.03 24.55
CA ASP A 135 -7.73 10.27 24.53
C ASP A 135 -8.67 10.86 23.45
N PRO A 136 -9.22 10.05 22.56
CA PRO A 136 -10.06 10.56 21.49
C PRO A 136 -11.23 11.33 22.10
N ASP A 137 -11.54 12.50 21.53
CA ASP A 137 -12.64 13.34 22.02
C ASP A 137 -13.98 12.61 22.03
N PHE A 138 -14.14 11.66 21.11
CA PHE A 138 -15.32 10.81 21.04
C PHE A 138 -14.93 9.34 20.96
N VAL A 139 -15.53 8.53 21.81
CA VAL A 139 -15.36 7.09 21.85
C VAL A 139 -16.70 6.42 21.58
N ILE A 140 -16.74 5.43 20.71
CA ILE A 140 -17.91 4.55 20.58
C ILE A 140 -17.92 3.65 21.81
N ALA A 141 -18.80 3.93 22.75
CA ALA A 141 -18.92 3.16 23.99
C ALA A 141 -19.69 1.87 23.78
N GLU A 142 -20.66 1.87 22.86
CA GLU A 142 -21.52 0.72 22.64
C GLU A 142 -22.11 0.76 21.22
N ILE A 143 -22.16 -0.39 20.58
CA ILE A 143 -22.91 -0.62 19.34
C ILE A 143 -23.87 -1.77 19.64
N PHE A 144 -25.16 -1.51 19.52
CA PHE A 144 -26.19 -2.53 19.66
C PHE A 144 -26.84 -2.80 18.31
N ILE A 145 -26.76 -4.05 17.86
CA ILE A 145 -27.40 -4.54 16.64
C ILE A 145 -28.19 -5.78 17.02
N PRO A 146 -29.51 -5.69 17.15
CA PRO A 146 -30.34 -6.83 17.48
C PRO A 146 -30.30 -7.83 16.30
N GLY A 147 -29.97 -9.08 16.60
CA GLY A 147 -30.01 -10.19 15.65
C GLY A 147 -31.37 -10.85 15.53
N THR A 148 -32.46 -10.17 15.96
CA THR A 148 -33.81 -10.72 16.00
C THR A 148 -34.55 -10.52 14.69
N TYR A 149 -35.48 -11.44 14.42
CA TYR A 149 -36.40 -11.35 13.28
C TYR A 149 -37.78 -10.96 13.80
N ASN A 150 -38.52 -10.16 13.03
CA ASN A 150 -39.92 -9.86 13.31
C ASN A 150 -40.81 -11.07 12.99
N GLU A 151 -42.11 -11.00 13.36
CA GLU A 151 -43.07 -12.07 13.11
C GLU A 151 -43.20 -12.46 11.63
N ALA A 152 -42.82 -11.59 10.71
CA ALA A 152 -42.80 -11.85 9.27
C ALA A 152 -41.45 -12.46 8.77
N GLY A 153 -40.55 -12.84 9.66
CA GLY A 153 -39.23 -13.43 9.32
C GLY A 153 -38.25 -12.46 8.68
N LYS A 154 -38.48 -11.14 8.79
CA LYS A 154 -37.52 -10.10 8.37
C LYS A 154 -36.71 -9.65 9.56
N GLN A 155 -35.41 -9.37 9.30
CA GLN A 155 -34.55 -8.81 10.33
C GLN A 155 -35.12 -7.49 10.87
N TYR A 156 -35.28 -7.42 12.20
CA TYR A 156 -35.79 -6.24 12.86
C TYR A 156 -34.64 -5.26 13.12
N ASN A 157 -34.71 -4.07 12.50
CA ASN A 157 -33.67 -3.06 12.58
C ASN A 157 -34.07 -1.83 13.43
N GLY A 158 -35.23 -1.91 14.13
CA GLY A 158 -35.78 -0.78 14.86
C GLY A 158 -35.05 -0.42 16.16
N ASP A 159 -34.29 -1.37 16.72
CA ASP A 159 -33.61 -1.20 18.01
C ASP A 159 -32.09 -1.09 17.87
N GLN A 160 -31.62 -0.62 16.73
CA GLN A 160 -30.18 -0.38 16.53
C GLN A 160 -29.79 0.97 17.13
N TYR A 161 -28.73 0.98 17.92
CA TYR A 161 -28.17 2.24 18.40
C TYR A 161 -26.65 2.19 18.50
N ILE A 162 -26.04 3.37 18.39
CA ILE A 162 -24.63 3.60 18.68
C ILE A 162 -24.58 4.60 19.83
N ARG A 163 -23.91 4.22 20.92
CA ARG A 163 -23.63 5.13 22.04
C ARG A 163 -22.25 5.72 21.86
N ILE A 164 -22.20 7.03 21.75
CA ILE A 164 -20.95 7.80 21.67
C ILE A 164 -20.72 8.46 23.01
N TYR A 165 -19.52 8.28 23.55
CA TYR A 165 -19.06 8.95 24.76
C TYR A 165 -18.16 10.11 24.38
N ASN A 166 -18.42 11.31 24.93
CA ASN A 166 -17.53 12.45 24.82
C ASN A 166 -16.47 12.35 25.91
N ASN A 167 -15.23 12.11 25.49
CA ASN A 167 -14.07 11.97 26.38
C ASN A 167 -13.23 13.25 26.43
N SER A 168 -13.61 14.29 25.69
CA SER A 168 -12.87 15.53 25.67
C SER A 168 -13.01 16.28 27.01
N VAL A 169 -11.94 16.94 27.42
CA VAL A 169 -11.95 17.86 28.59
C VAL A 169 -12.65 19.18 28.29
N SER A 170 -12.96 19.44 27.02
CA SER A 170 -13.69 20.61 26.55
C SER A 170 -15.11 20.25 26.15
N TYR A 171 -16.07 21.16 26.45
CA TYR A 171 -17.46 20.94 26.08
C TYR A 171 -17.65 21.04 24.56
N THR A 172 -18.02 19.93 23.91
CA THR A 172 -18.34 19.87 22.50
C THR A 172 -19.84 19.66 22.29
N HIS A 173 -20.45 20.49 21.43
CA HIS A 173 -21.88 20.43 21.13
C HIS A 173 -22.11 19.52 19.92
N LEU A 174 -22.73 18.37 20.13
CA LEU A 174 -23.24 17.54 19.05
C LEU A 174 -24.67 17.97 18.72
N ARG A 175 -24.91 18.44 17.48
CA ARG A 175 -26.25 18.60 16.94
C ARG A 175 -26.65 17.35 16.17
N ALA A 176 -27.63 16.59 16.67
CA ALA A 176 -28.32 15.60 15.89
C ALA A 176 -29.27 16.32 14.91
N HIS A 177 -29.14 16.07 13.62
CA HIS A 177 -30.16 16.40 12.64
C HIS A 177 -31.16 15.25 12.60
N GLU A 178 -32.36 15.50 13.12
CA GLU A 178 -33.51 14.64 12.84
C GLU A 178 -33.95 14.91 11.39
N THR A 179 -34.00 13.85 10.59
CA THR A 179 -34.64 13.82 9.26
C THR A 179 -36.02 13.20 9.36
#